data_35124750a67d4999c4878c9b1816febc
#
_entry.id   35124750a67d4999c4878c9b1816febc
#
_cell.length_a   1.000
_cell.length_b   1.000
_cell.length_c   1.000
_cell.angle_alpha   90.00
_cell.angle_beta   90.00
_cell.angle_gamma   90.00
#
_symmetry.space_group_name_H-M   'P 1'
#
loop_
_entity.id
_entity.type
_entity.pdbx_description
1 polymer ?
#
loop_
_entity_poly.entity_id
_entity_poly.type
_entity_poly.pdbx_seq_one_letter_code
_entity_poly.pdbx_strand_id
1 'polypeptide(L)'
;MSRRLDEHVPYPQGWKAADAGSQSQWIYSLPAELIQAYAAGVGEELDATGKLLNSWRKWFGPVLDTLNDGRGFVLLDRLPVEKLTVEETRRAYWRIGQSLGQPIEQNIEGTLLYEVRDTGRDVGEGVRFSVTNGESSFHTDAAFADQPPEFVGLLSLHTAVTGGLSQLVSAYSLHNALAEEAADDLAVLYEPFSFDRRGQFRAGEPEVMVAPVFKWDGNELDTRYLHYYITEGHKSGQPLSADQSAALDKVIEIVSRPDMRVEFSLEPGQMMFTNNHWMLHNRTEFEDHPDPEKRRRYIRLWLERGGNCPPSLGRRWAGR
;
A
#
# COMPACT_ATOMS: atom_id res chain seq x y z
N MET A 1 -16.44 11.82 21.31
CA MET A 1 -16.81 11.81 19.88
C MET A 1 -15.52 11.98 19.10
N SER A 2 -15.21 11.12 18.15
CA SER A 2 -14.08 11.32 17.24
C SER A 2 -14.33 12.62 16.45
N ARG A 3 -13.28 13.42 16.30
CA ARG A 3 -13.33 14.63 15.47
C ARG A 3 -13.53 14.18 14.01
N ARG A 4 -14.36 14.89 13.25
CA ARG A 4 -14.54 14.65 11.81
C ARG A 4 -13.74 15.68 11.02
N LEU A 5 -13.36 15.34 9.81
CA LEU A 5 -12.84 16.28 8.83
C LEU A 5 -14.05 16.99 8.22
N ASP A 6 -14.22 18.27 8.53
CA ASP A 6 -15.38 19.07 8.07
C ASP A 6 -15.03 19.98 6.89
N GLU A 7 -13.75 20.06 6.53
CA GLU A 7 -13.25 20.94 5.47
C GLU A 7 -12.99 20.16 4.19
N HIS A 8 -13.28 20.76 3.03
CA HIS A 8 -12.87 20.24 1.73
C HIS A 8 -11.34 20.29 1.61
N VAL A 9 -10.70 19.17 1.34
CA VAL A 9 -9.25 19.07 1.15
C VAL A 9 -8.90 19.20 -0.34
N PRO A 10 -8.24 20.30 -0.75
CA PRO A 10 -7.89 20.52 -2.15
C PRO A 10 -6.67 19.68 -2.59
N TYR A 11 -6.27 19.84 -3.86
CA TYR A 11 -4.94 19.43 -4.32
C TYR A 11 -3.84 20.02 -3.39
N PRO A 12 -2.75 19.31 -3.05
CA PRO A 12 -2.31 18.05 -3.67
C PRO A 12 -2.87 16.77 -3.09
N GLN A 13 -3.47 16.74 -1.91
CA GLN A 13 -3.94 15.51 -1.28
C GLN A 13 -5.31 15.08 -1.83
N GLY A 14 -6.25 16.01 -1.98
CA GLY A 14 -7.58 15.78 -2.55
C GLY A 14 -7.59 15.85 -4.08
N TRP A 15 -6.70 15.11 -4.75
CA TRP A 15 -6.61 15.08 -6.21
C TRP A 15 -7.65 14.16 -6.86
N LYS A 16 -8.13 14.53 -8.04
CA LYS A 16 -8.82 13.66 -8.99
C LYS A 16 -7.90 13.30 -10.16
N ALA A 17 -8.30 12.37 -11.01
CA ALA A 17 -7.48 11.88 -12.13
C ALA A 17 -6.90 13.02 -13.01
N ALA A 18 -7.70 14.05 -13.28
CA ALA A 18 -7.28 15.21 -14.06
C ALA A 18 -6.18 16.03 -13.38
N ASP A 19 -6.17 16.08 -12.03
CA ASP A 19 -5.21 16.85 -11.24
C ASP A 19 -3.89 16.10 -11.05
N ALA A 20 -3.95 14.77 -11.05
CA ALA A 20 -2.78 13.92 -10.79
C ALA A 20 -1.70 14.06 -11.86
N GLY A 21 -2.04 14.54 -13.05
CA GLY A 21 -1.13 14.68 -14.18
C GLY A 21 -0.83 13.34 -14.87
N SER A 22 0.20 13.34 -15.72
CA SER A 22 0.63 12.14 -16.45
C SER A 22 1.58 11.27 -15.63
N GLN A 23 1.66 9.98 -15.94
CA GLN A 23 2.55 9.02 -15.26
C GLN A 23 4.02 9.50 -15.23
N SER A 24 4.50 10.14 -16.28
CA SER A 24 5.87 10.68 -16.31
C SER A 24 6.17 11.72 -15.23
N GLN A 25 5.14 12.42 -14.72
CA GLN A 25 5.28 13.41 -13.66
C GLN A 25 5.30 12.78 -12.26
N TRP A 26 5.03 11.48 -12.15
CA TRP A 26 5.05 10.73 -10.88
C TRP A 26 6.40 10.05 -10.65
N ILE A 27 7.26 10.01 -11.65
CA ILE A 27 8.50 9.24 -11.67
C ILE A 27 9.66 10.06 -11.10
N TYR A 28 10.35 9.51 -10.12
CA TYR A 28 11.64 9.96 -9.62
C TYR A 28 12.72 9.00 -10.11
N SER A 29 13.68 9.50 -10.90
CA SER A 29 14.77 8.67 -11.43
C SER A 29 15.81 8.38 -10.37
N LEU A 30 16.14 7.12 -10.15
CA LEU A 30 17.16 6.70 -9.20
C LEU A 30 18.58 7.00 -9.75
N PRO A 31 19.49 7.62 -8.96
CA PRO A 31 20.89 7.76 -9.35
C PRO A 31 21.54 6.40 -9.59
N ALA A 32 22.30 6.27 -10.70
CA ALA A 32 22.94 4.99 -11.05
C ALA A 32 23.93 4.52 -9.96
N GLU A 33 24.62 5.43 -9.32
CA GLU A 33 25.56 5.16 -8.23
C GLU A 33 24.85 4.60 -6.99
N LEU A 34 23.65 5.11 -6.69
CA LEU A 34 22.79 4.58 -5.62
C LEU A 34 22.39 3.14 -5.90
N ILE A 35 21.93 2.86 -7.13
CA ILE A 35 21.53 1.50 -7.53
C ILE A 35 22.69 0.53 -7.39
N GLN A 36 23.88 0.90 -7.88
CA GLN A 36 25.07 0.08 -7.81
C GLN A 36 25.50 -0.17 -6.36
N ALA A 37 25.54 0.86 -5.53
CA ALA A 37 25.90 0.73 -4.12
C ALA A 37 24.93 -0.20 -3.37
N TYR A 38 23.63 -0.01 -3.57
CA TYR A 38 22.61 -0.80 -2.89
C TYR A 38 22.58 -2.27 -3.35
N ALA A 39 22.72 -2.52 -4.66
CA ALA A 39 22.79 -3.87 -5.21
C ALA A 39 24.04 -4.63 -4.74
N ALA A 40 25.18 -3.98 -4.70
CA ALA A 40 26.44 -4.57 -4.25
C ALA A 40 26.49 -4.80 -2.71
N GLY A 41 25.53 -4.27 -1.95
CA GLY A 41 25.57 -4.29 -0.49
C GLY A 41 26.62 -3.35 0.10
N VAL A 42 27.19 -2.47 -0.73
CA VAL A 42 28.09 -1.40 -0.29
C VAL A 42 27.23 -0.28 0.31
N GLY A 43 27.66 0.30 1.42
CA GLY A 43 26.86 1.28 2.16
C GLY A 43 26.17 0.67 3.38
N GLU A 44 26.67 -0.46 3.87
CA GLU A 44 26.36 -0.99 5.21
C GLU A 44 26.88 -0.08 6.33
N GLU A 45 27.49 1.04 5.99
CA GLU A 45 27.82 2.11 6.92
C GLU A 45 26.50 2.77 7.37
N LEU A 46 25.83 2.03 8.23
CA LEU A 46 24.85 2.61 9.14
C LEU A 46 25.66 3.50 10.10
N ASP A 47 25.19 4.71 10.36
CA ASP A 47 25.73 5.49 11.44
C ASP A 47 25.59 4.70 12.77
N ALA A 48 26.19 5.19 13.86
CA ALA A 48 26.12 4.55 15.17
C ALA A 48 24.68 4.35 15.70
N THR A 49 23.66 4.90 15.02
CA THR A 49 22.23 4.76 15.33
C THR A 49 21.50 3.79 14.41
N GLY A 50 22.19 3.12 13.48
CA GLY A 50 21.60 2.22 12.49
C GLY A 50 20.94 2.92 11.29
N LYS A 51 21.20 4.23 11.13
CA LYS A 51 20.65 5.02 9.99
C LYS A 51 21.62 4.98 8.82
N LEU A 52 21.07 4.77 7.62
CA LEU A 52 21.82 4.94 6.37
C LEU A 52 22.48 6.31 6.32
N LEU A 53 23.76 6.35 5.92
CA LEU A 53 24.54 7.58 5.85
C LEU A 53 23.80 8.70 5.10
N ASN A 54 23.93 9.91 5.61
CA ASN A 54 23.16 11.11 5.26
C ASN A 54 23.12 11.49 3.76
N SER A 55 24.04 10.98 2.93
CA SER A 55 24.15 11.38 1.52
C SER A 55 22.94 10.97 0.69
N TRP A 56 22.44 9.74 0.86
CA TRP A 56 21.30 9.23 0.09
C TRP A 56 19.95 9.63 0.69
N ARG A 57 19.88 9.82 2.01
CA ARG A 57 18.66 10.32 2.67
C ARG A 57 18.18 11.65 2.11
N LYS A 58 19.11 12.58 1.82
CA LYS A 58 18.75 13.87 1.22
C LYS A 58 18.08 13.72 -0.15
N TRP A 59 18.46 12.68 -0.90
CA TRP A 59 17.84 12.41 -2.19
C TRP A 59 16.37 11.96 -2.04
N PHE A 60 16.05 11.21 -0.97
CA PHE A 60 14.69 10.75 -0.71
C PHE A 60 13.78 11.81 -0.04
N GLY A 61 14.30 12.97 0.35
CA GLY A 61 13.49 14.05 0.92
C GLY A 61 12.28 14.41 0.07
N PRO A 62 12.45 14.79 -1.22
CA PRO A 62 11.32 15.10 -2.10
C PRO A 62 10.33 13.94 -2.33
N VAL A 63 10.80 12.70 -2.26
CA VAL A 63 9.96 11.51 -2.32
C VAL A 63 9.08 11.42 -1.08
N LEU A 64 9.65 11.61 0.11
CA LEU A 64 8.91 11.62 1.36
C LEU A 64 7.94 12.79 1.46
N ASP A 65 8.33 13.99 1.01
CA ASP A 65 7.45 15.15 0.94
C ASP A 65 6.22 14.86 0.06
N THR A 66 6.44 14.19 -1.10
CA THR A 66 5.33 13.78 -1.98
C THR A 66 4.43 12.74 -1.35
N LEU A 67 4.99 11.78 -0.60
CA LEU A 67 4.22 10.75 0.09
C LEU A 67 3.42 11.30 1.27
N ASN A 68 3.99 12.25 2.03
CA ASN A 68 3.36 12.77 3.24
C ASN A 68 2.39 13.93 2.96
N ASP A 69 2.84 14.92 2.20
CA ASP A 69 2.16 16.20 2.06
C ASP A 69 1.72 16.47 0.61
N GLY A 70 2.19 15.65 -0.33
CA GLY A 70 1.87 15.75 -1.74
C GLY A 70 0.69 14.89 -2.16
N ARG A 71 0.83 14.21 -3.31
CA ARG A 71 -0.22 13.35 -3.89
C ARG A 71 -0.35 11.97 -3.22
N GLY A 72 0.49 11.62 -2.24
CA GLY A 72 0.46 10.37 -1.49
C GLY A 72 1.02 9.15 -2.20
N PHE A 73 1.51 9.28 -3.42
CA PHE A 73 2.19 8.20 -4.14
C PHE A 73 3.32 8.71 -5.02
N VAL A 74 4.27 7.82 -5.27
CA VAL A 74 5.40 8.06 -6.18
C VAL A 74 5.72 6.79 -6.96
N LEU A 75 6.30 6.96 -8.15
CA LEU A 75 6.98 5.90 -8.88
C LEU A 75 8.49 6.16 -8.84
N LEU A 76 9.28 5.18 -8.47
CA LEU A 76 10.73 5.24 -8.60
C LEU A 76 11.15 4.45 -9.83
N ASP A 77 11.85 5.10 -10.75
CA ASP A 77 12.39 4.52 -11.96
C ASP A 77 13.82 4.10 -11.68
N ARG A 78 14.25 3.04 -12.34
CA ARG A 78 13.89 1.62 -12.21
C ARG A 78 15.18 0.88 -11.83
N LEU A 79 15.05 -0.19 -11.09
CA LEU A 79 16.17 -1.14 -10.95
C LEU A 79 16.38 -1.88 -12.27
N PRO A 80 17.64 -2.06 -12.75
CA PRO A 80 17.93 -2.81 -13.98
C PRO A 80 17.84 -4.32 -13.72
N VAL A 81 16.62 -4.83 -13.49
CA VAL A 81 16.34 -6.21 -13.11
C VAL A 81 16.86 -7.25 -14.14
N GLU A 82 17.07 -6.81 -15.37
CA GLU A 82 17.70 -7.62 -16.43
C GLU A 82 19.22 -7.80 -16.28
N LYS A 83 19.86 -7.02 -15.40
CA LYS A 83 21.30 -7.03 -15.13
C LYS A 83 21.65 -7.45 -13.73
N LEU A 84 20.69 -7.45 -12.84
CA LEU A 84 20.84 -7.81 -11.43
C LEU A 84 20.32 -9.24 -11.21
N THR A 85 20.97 -9.96 -10.33
CA THR A 85 20.40 -11.19 -9.78
C THR A 85 19.17 -10.86 -8.94
N VAL A 86 18.31 -11.86 -8.70
CA VAL A 86 17.14 -11.69 -7.82
C VAL A 86 17.57 -11.21 -6.43
N GLU A 87 18.67 -11.71 -5.90
CA GLU A 87 19.20 -11.33 -4.59
C GLU A 87 19.67 -9.87 -4.54
N GLU A 88 20.41 -9.42 -5.57
CA GLU A 88 20.84 -8.02 -5.70
C GLU A 88 19.65 -7.07 -5.86
N THR A 89 18.65 -7.48 -6.64
CA THR A 89 17.40 -6.72 -6.83
C THR A 89 16.65 -6.58 -5.50
N ARG A 90 16.48 -7.68 -4.75
CA ARG A 90 15.83 -7.67 -3.43
C ARG A 90 16.59 -6.81 -2.44
N ARG A 91 17.93 -6.88 -2.44
CA ARG A 91 18.79 -6.09 -1.58
C ARG A 91 18.69 -4.60 -1.89
N ALA A 92 18.76 -4.23 -3.16
CA ALA A 92 18.59 -2.83 -3.58
C ALA A 92 17.22 -2.28 -3.18
N TYR A 93 16.14 -3.04 -3.43
CA TYR A 93 14.79 -2.65 -3.05
C TYR A 93 14.63 -2.50 -1.53
N TRP A 94 15.19 -3.43 -0.75
CA TRP A 94 15.21 -3.35 0.70
C TRP A 94 15.87 -2.07 1.21
N ARG A 95 17.02 -1.70 0.65
CA ARG A 95 17.75 -0.47 1.01
C ARG A 95 17.00 0.80 0.62
N ILE A 96 16.34 0.79 -0.53
CA ILE A 96 15.44 1.88 -0.93
C ILE A 96 14.33 2.03 0.10
N GLY A 97 13.67 0.94 0.47
CA GLY A 97 12.66 0.96 1.53
C GLY A 97 13.18 1.53 2.86
N GLN A 98 14.36 1.07 3.32
CA GLN A 98 14.99 1.62 4.54
C GLN A 98 15.31 3.12 4.45
N SER A 99 15.44 3.68 3.25
CA SER A 99 15.64 5.12 3.04
C SER A 99 14.34 5.91 3.21
N LEU A 100 13.18 5.25 3.05
CA LEU A 100 11.85 5.84 3.17
C LEU A 100 11.22 5.62 4.55
N GLY A 101 11.51 4.49 5.19
CA GLY A 101 10.97 4.14 6.50
C GLY A 101 11.58 2.88 7.09
N GLN A 102 11.04 2.41 8.19
CA GLN A 102 11.46 1.15 8.81
C GLN A 102 10.61 -0.02 8.26
N PRO A 103 11.23 -1.06 7.65
CA PRO A 103 10.50 -2.26 7.26
C PRO A 103 9.86 -2.99 8.44
N ILE A 104 8.59 -3.38 8.28
CA ILE A 104 7.81 -4.11 9.28
C ILE A 104 7.28 -5.44 8.72
N GLU A 105 6.90 -6.33 9.63
CA GLU A 105 6.34 -7.65 9.32
C GLU A 105 4.96 -7.53 8.66
N GLN A 106 4.71 -8.33 7.61
CA GLN A 106 3.47 -8.28 6.82
C GLN A 106 2.49 -9.40 7.18
N ASN A 107 2.90 -10.30 8.05
CA ASN A 107 2.10 -11.43 8.51
C ASN A 107 2.66 -11.96 9.84
N ILE A 108 1.89 -12.86 10.46
CA ILE A 108 2.28 -13.50 11.74
C ILE A 108 3.52 -14.40 11.63
N GLU A 109 3.93 -14.77 10.42
CA GLU A 109 5.14 -15.53 10.12
C GLU A 109 6.40 -14.65 10.08
N GLY A 110 6.27 -13.32 10.21
CA GLY A 110 7.38 -12.38 10.25
C GLY A 110 7.97 -12.04 8.88
N THR A 111 7.19 -12.17 7.81
CA THR A 111 7.65 -11.87 6.44
C THR A 111 7.85 -10.36 6.25
N LEU A 112 9.05 -9.94 5.88
CA LEU A 112 9.40 -8.53 5.64
C LEU A 112 9.34 -8.13 4.15
N LEU A 113 9.73 -9.03 3.23
CA LEU A 113 9.56 -8.87 1.78
C LEU A 113 8.60 -9.95 1.28
N TYR A 114 7.38 -9.53 0.91
CA TYR A 114 6.32 -10.45 0.55
C TYR A 114 6.16 -10.56 -0.96
N GLU A 115 6.15 -11.79 -1.50
CA GLU A 115 5.90 -12.01 -2.92
C GLU A 115 4.41 -11.93 -3.25
N VAL A 116 4.06 -11.06 -4.18
CA VAL A 116 2.71 -10.89 -4.72
C VAL A 116 2.67 -11.53 -6.11
N ARG A 117 2.03 -12.68 -6.21
CA ARG A 117 1.91 -13.45 -7.45
C ARG A 117 0.69 -14.34 -7.41
N ASP A 118 0.14 -14.70 -8.57
CA ASP A 118 -0.89 -15.73 -8.63
C ASP A 118 -0.32 -17.11 -8.27
N THR A 119 -1.00 -17.79 -7.35
CA THR A 119 -0.68 -19.17 -6.91
C THR A 119 -1.68 -20.19 -7.46
N GLY A 120 -2.65 -19.76 -8.29
CA GLY A 120 -3.73 -20.59 -8.81
C GLY A 120 -4.83 -20.89 -7.78
N ARG A 121 -4.86 -20.18 -6.63
CA ARG A 121 -5.89 -20.33 -5.60
C ARG A 121 -6.95 -19.25 -5.76
N ASP A 122 -8.15 -19.53 -5.30
CA ASP A 122 -9.29 -18.60 -5.33
C ASP A 122 -9.49 -17.90 -3.99
N VAL A 123 -9.97 -16.64 -4.03
CA VAL A 123 -10.30 -15.86 -2.83
C VAL A 123 -11.38 -16.57 -1.98
N GLY A 124 -12.31 -17.28 -2.63
CA GLY A 124 -13.33 -18.10 -1.98
C GLY A 124 -12.75 -19.18 -1.06
N GLU A 125 -11.50 -19.59 -1.25
CA GLU A 125 -10.78 -20.52 -0.37
C GLU A 125 -10.20 -19.84 0.88
N GLY A 126 -10.53 -18.58 1.13
CA GLY A 126 -10.05 -17.82 2.28
C GLY A 126 -8.63 -17.27 2.15
N VAL A 127 -8.03 -17.33 0.96
CA VAL A 127 -6.71 -16.74 0.70
C VAL A 127 -6.78 -15.23 0.46
N ARG A 128 -5.64 -14.57 0.57
CA ARG A 128 -5.53 -13.13 0.31
C ARG A 128 -5.55 -12.85 -1.20
N PHE A 129 -6.07 -11.71 -1.62
CA PHE A 129 -6.04 -11.24 -3.02
C PHE A 129 -4.62 -11.18 -3.61
N SER A 130 -3.60 -10.94 -2.78
CA SER A 130 -2.19 -10.88 -3.20
C SER A 130 -1.64 -12.18 -3.81
N VAL A 131 -2.34 -13.31 -3.66
CA VAL A 131 -1.93 -14.63 -4.18
C VAL A 131 -2.88 -15.17 -5.25
N THR A 132 -3.72 -14.31 -5.83
CA THR A 132 -4.70 -14.63 -6.88
C THR A 132 -4.54 -13.71 -8.09
N ASN A 133 -5.15 -14.06 -9.23
CA ASN A 133 -5.21 -13.24 -10.45
C ASN A 133 -6.48 -12.36 -10.53
N GLY A 134 -7.47 -12.57 -9.66
CA GLY A 134 -8.70 -11.77 -9.62
C GLY A 134 -8.46 -10.32 -9.18
N GLU A 135 -9.38 -9.43 -9.47
CA GLU A 135 -9.32 -8.03 -9.01
C GLU A 135 -9.23 -7.95 -7.48
N SER A 136 -8.35 -7.07 -6.97
CA SER A 136 -8.14 -6.95 -5.53
C SER A 136 -9.15 -6.05 -4.82
N SER A 137 -9.96 -5.29 -5.56
CA SER A 137 -10.77 -4.17 -5.08
C SER A 137 -9.96 -3.05 -4.43
N PHE A 138 -10.52 -1.83 -4.36
CA PHE A 138 -9.86 -0.72 -3.67
C PHE A 138 -9.74 -0.98 -2.18
N HIS A 139 -8.54 -0.76 -1.63
CA HIS A 139 -8.25 -1.02 -0.22
C HIS A 139 -7.02 -0.26 0.28
N THR A 140 -6.90 -0.22 1.61
CA THR A 140 -5.65 0.06 2.30
C THR A 140 -5.09 -1.24 2.87
N ASP A 141 -3.76 -1.42 2.83
CA ASP A 141 -3.13 -2.62 3.36
C ASP A 141 -3.27 -2.71 4.88
N ALA A 142 -3.48 -3.92 5.39
CA ALA A 142 -3.62 -4.23 6.81
C ALA A 142 -4.69 -3.40 7.53
N ALA A 143 -5.81 -3.07 6.87
CA ALA A 143 -6.93 -2.31 7.46
C ALA A 143 -7.43 -2.87 8.81
N PHE A 144 -7.19 -4.15 9.06
CA PHE A 144 -7.52 -4.88 10.29
C PHE A 144 -6.42 -4.83 11.38
N ALA A 145 -5.23 -4.29 11.08
CA ALA A 145 -4.14 -4.25 12.06
C ALA A 145 -4.35 -3.13 13.08
N ASP A 146 -3.83 -3.34 14.30
CA ASP A 146 -3.87 -2.28 15.32
C ASP A 146 -3.06 -1.05 14.86
N GLN A 147 -1.95 -1.29 14.16
CA GLN A 147 -1.12 -0.28 13.50
C GLN A 147 -0.88 -0.70 12.04
N PRO A 148 -1.63 -0.14 11.08
CA PRO A 148 -1.35 -0.35 9.65
C PRO A 148 0.01 0.23 9.26
N PRO A 149 0.63 -0.27 8.18
CA PRO A 149 1.86 0.33 7.67
C PRO A 149 1.60 1.77 7.23
N GLU A 150 2.61 2.61 7.42
CA GLU A 150 2.62 4.00 6.94
C GLU A 150 2.71 4.06 5.42
N PHE A 151 3.71 3.34 4.87
CA PHE A 151 3.91 3.25 3.43
C PHE A 151 3.86 1.81 2.96
N VAL A 152 3.26 1.63 1.77
CA VAL A 152 3.29 0.36 1.04
C VAL A 152 4.15 0.55 -0.20
N GLY A 153 5.18 -0.28 -0.32
CA GLY A 153 6.03 -0.37 -1.50
C GLY A 153 5.69 -1.61 -2.33
N LEU A 154 5.71 -1.47 -3.65
CA LEU A 154 5.60 -2.57 -4.62
C LEU A 154 6.71 -2.43 -5.67
N LEU A 155 7.57 -3.44 -5.78
CA LEU A 155 8.55 -3.59 -6.86
C LEU A 155 8.03 -4.57 -7.89
N SER A 156 7.95 -4.18 -9.16
CA SER A 156 7.63 -5.07 -10.27
C SER A 156 8.86 -5.85 -10.72
N LEU A 157 8.78 -7.18 -10.75
CA LEU A 157 9.80 -8.04 -11.36
C LEU A 157 9.36 -8.50 -12.75
N HIS A 158 8.11 -8.91 -12.87
CA HIS A 158 7.47 -9.36 -14.10
C HIS A 158 6.04 -8.83 -14.15
N THR A 159 5.59 -8.38 -15.31
CA THR A 159 4.21 -7.97 -15.57
C THR A 159 3.37 -9.14 -16.05
N ALA A 160 2.05 -9.02 -15.95
CA ALA A 160 1.10 -9.95 -16.59
C ALA A 160 1.13 -9.78 -18.12
N VAL A 161 0.54 -10.73 -18.85
CA VAL A 161 0.34 -10.62 -20.31
C VAL A 161 -0.71 -9.56 -20.63
N THR A 162 -1.83 -9.57 -19.89
CA THR A 162 -2.90 -8.58 -20.00
C THR A 162 -3.42 -8.22 -18.62
N GLY A 163 -3.88 -6.99 -18.43
CA GLY A 163 -4.40 -6.53 -17.14
C GLY A 163 -3.33 -6.33 -16.09
N GLY A 164 -3.68 -6.53 -14.83
CA GLY A 164 -2.78 -6.35 -13.68
C GLY A 164 -2.36 -4.90 -13.46
N LEU A 165 -3.15 -3.96 -13.97
CA LEU A 165 -2.89 -2.52 -13.83
C LEU A 165 -3.07 -2.10 -12.38
N SER A 166 -2.21 -1.20 -11.94
CA SER A 166 -2.34 -0.53 -10.64
C SER A 166 -3.32 0.62 -10.77
N GLN A 167 -4.24 0.73 -9.81
CA GLN A 167 -5.18 1.83 -9.69
C GLN A 167 -5.03 2.47 -8.32
N LEU A 168 -5.08 3.81 -8.26
CA LEU A 168 -4.99 4.57 -7.02
C LEU A 168 -6.12 5.59 -6.93
N VAL A 169 -6.64 5.77 -5.71
CA VAL A 169 -7.65 6.79 -5.36
C VAL A 169 -7.19 7.48 -4.08
N SER A 170 -7.27 8.81 -4.05
CA SER A 170 -7.09 9.57 -2.81
C SER A 170 -8.32 9.42 -1.90
N ALA A 171 -8.12 9.01 -0.65
CA ALA A 171 -9.19 8.98 0.34
C ALA A 171 -9.69 10.38 0.70
N TYR A 172 -8.87 11.43 0.55
CA TYR A 172 -9.34 12.80 0.70
C TYR A 172 -10.33 13.17 -0.41
N SER A 173 -10.08 12.75 -1.66
CA SER A 173 -11.04 12.97 -2.75
C SER A 173 -12.31 12.15 -2.58
N LEU A 174 -12.19 10.91 -2.10
CA LEU A 174 -13.34 10.10 -1.73
C LEU A 174 -14.16 10.77 -0.61
N HIS A 175 -13.48 11.27 0.43
CA HIS A 175 -14.11 11.98 1.53
C HIS A 175 -14.81 13.25 1.06
N ASN A 176 -14.16 14.05 0.21
CA ASN A 176 -14.78 15.25 -0.39
C ASN A 176 -16.06 14.92 -1.16
N ALA A 177 -16.01 13.90 -2.02
CA ALA A 177 -17.16 13.46 -2.80
C ALA A 177 -18.32 12.97 -1.90
N LEU A 178 -18.00 12.19 -0.85
CA LEU A 178 -18.99 11.75 0.13
C LEU A 178 -19.60 12.94 0.88
N ALA A 179 -18.81 13.92 1.27
CA ALA A 179 -19.30 15.13 1.95
C ALA A 179 -20.28 15.93 1.07
N GLU A 180 -20.03 15.99 -0.23
CA GLU A 180 -20.86 16.72 -1.20
C GLU A 180 -22.12 15.95 -1.58
N GLU A 181 -22.04 14.62 -1.76
CA GLU A 181 -23.08 13.82 -2.40
C GLU A 181 -23.88 12.95 -1.41
N ALA A 182 -23.29 12.57 -0.26
CA ALA A 182 -23.80 11.56 0.66
C ALA A 182 -23.34 11.79 2.10
N ALA A 183 -23.63 12.97 2.65
CA ALA A 183 -23.16 13.39 3.97
C ALA A 183 -23.59 12.46 5.11
N ASP A 184 -24.77 11.83 5.00
CA ASP A 184 -25.25 10.86 5.98
C ASP A 184 -24.42 9.56 5.92
N ASP A 185 -24.11 9.06 4.72
CA ASP A 185 -23.22 7.90 4.53
C ASP A 185 -21.80 8.19 5.04
N LEU A 186 -21.27 9.41 4.77
CA LEU A 186 -19.99 9.84 5.34
C LEU A 186 -20.02 9.82 6.86
N ALA A 187 -21.13 10.24 7.48
CA ALA A 187 -21.26 10.20 8.93
C ALA A 187 -21.16 8.78 9.49
N VAL A 188 -21.77 7.81 8.81
CA VAL A 188 -21.72 6.38 9.16
C VAL A 188 -20.30 5.81 9.04
N LEU A 189 -19.51 6.25 8.05
CA LEU A 189 -18.13 5.78 7.86
C LEU A 189 -17.16 6.20 8.97
N TYR A 190 -17.54 7.14 9.83
CA TYR A 190 -16.83 7.49 11.07
C TYR A 190 -17.26 6.65 12.28
N GLU A 191 -18.29 5.82 12.14
CA GLU A 191 -18.73 4.88 13.17
C GLU A 191 -17.96 3.55 13.07
N PRO A 192 -17.95 2.72 14.13
CA PRO A 192 -17.20 1.47 14.13
C PRO A 192 -17.72 0.43 13.14
N PHE A 193 -16.79 -0.21 12.42
CA PHE A 193 -16.97 -1.40 11.60
C PHE A 193 -16.11 -2.54 12.11
N SER A 194 -16.56 -3.78 11.90
CA SER A 194 -15.81 -4.99 12.21
C SER A 194 -14.98 -5.44 11.00
N PHE A 195 -13.68 -5.65 11.20
CA PHE A 195 -12.75 -6.13 10.17
C PHE A 195 -12.30 -7.55 10.52
N ASP A 196 -12.50 -8.51 9.63
CA ASP A 196 -11.93 -9.86 9.75
C ASP A 196 -10.40 -9.78 9.59
N ARG A 197 -9.66 -10.34 10.54
CA ARG A 197 -8.19 -10.37 10.52
C ARG A 197 -7.62 -11.45 9.60
N ARG A 198 -8.43 -12.24 8.94
CA ARG A 198 -8.03 -13.29 7.97
C ARG A 198 -6.98 -14.26 8.52
N GLY A 199 -7.14 -14.69 9.77
CA GLY A 199 -6.18 -15.56 10.44
C GLY A 199 -4.87 -14.86 10.86
N GLN A 200 -4.76 -13.54 10.71
CA GLN A 200 -3.60 -12.76 11.14
C GLN A 200 -3.76 -12.30 12.60
N PHE A 201 -3.85 -13.27 13.50
CA PHE A 201 -3.94 -13.06 14.95
C PHE A 201 -3.27 -14.22 15.68
N ARG A 202 -2.76 -13.94 16.86
CA ARG A 202 -2.13 -14.94 17.73
C ARG A 202 -3.15 -15.55 18.69
N ALA A 203 -2.79 -16.67 19.30
CA ALA A 203 -3.66 -17.30 20.31
C ALA A 203 -4.00 -16.32 21.43
N GLY A 204 -5.31 -16.12 21.66
CA GLY A 204 -5.83 -15.16 22.65
C GLY A 204 -6.10 -13.75 22.11
N GLU A 205 -5.71 -13.44 20.88
CA GLU A 205 -6.11 -12.20 20.21
C GLU A 205 -7.49 -12.36 19.54
N PRO A 206 -8.28 -11.29 19.41
CA PRO A 206 -9.58 -11.36 18.74
C PRO A 206 -9.43 -11.61 17.25
N GLU A 207 -10.35 -12.41 16.68
CA GLU A 207 -10.41 -12.69 15.23
C GLU A 207 -10.87 -11.48 14.39
N VAL A 208 -11.51 -10.53 15.06
CA VAL A 208 -12.06 -9.32 14.47
C VAL A 208 -11.47 -8.09 15.16
N MET A 209 -11.13 -7.08 14.36
CA MET A 209 -10.74 -5.75 14.83
C MET A 209 -11.89 -4.78 14.57
N VAL A 210 -12.11 -3.83 15.48
CA VAL A 210 -13.18 -2.84 15.38
C VAL A 210 -12.58 -1.44 15.27
N ALA A 211 -12.88 -0.76 14.15
CA ALA A 211 -12.44 0.62 13.89
C ALA A 211 -13.39 1.31 12.90
N PRO A 212 -13.40 2.65 12.81
CA PRO A 212 -14.08 3.34 11.73
C PRO A 212 -13.32 3.19 10.40
N VAL A 213 -14.03 3.42 9.28
CA VAL A 213 -13.41 3.55 7.95
C VAL A 213 -12.59 4.83 7.87
N PHE A 214 -13.12 5.95 8.37
CA PHE A 214 -12.42 7.21 8.46
C PHE A 214 -12.16 7.62 9.90
N LYS A 215 -10.95 8.08 10.17
CA LYS A 215 -10.56 8.70 11.43
C LYS A 215 -9.77 9.96 11.13
N TRP A 216 -10.19 11.08 11.72
CA TRP A 216 -9.50 12.36 11.64
C TRP A 216 -8.85 12.69 12.98
N ASP A 217 -7.55 12.88 13.03
CA ASP A 217 -6.83 13.23 14.26
C ASP A 217 -6.70 14.75 14.48
N GLY A 218 -7.09 15.53 13.50
CA GLY A 218 -6.97 16.99 13.46
C GLY A 218 -5.89 17.48 12.50
N ASN A 219 -5.12 16.56 11.91
CA ASN A 219 -4.06 16.86 10.98
C ASN A 219 -4.05 15.91 9.77
N GLU A 220 -4.29 14.62 9.96
CA GLU A 220 -4.23 13.60 8.92
C GLU A 220 -5.48 12.71 8.94
N LEU A 221 -5.96 12.33 7.77
CA LEU A 221 -7.04 11.37 7.59
C LEU A 221 -6.44 9.95 7.56
N ASP A 222 -6.80 9.15 8.57
CA ASP A 222 -6.52 7.69 8.57
C ASP A 222 -7.72 6.96 8.00
N THR A 223 -7.49 6.20 6.93
CA THR A 223 -8.52 5.46 6.21
C THR A 223 -8.24 3.97 6.28
N ARG A 224 -9.19 3.21 6.79
CA ARG A 224 -9.15 1.75 6.87
C ARG A 224 -10.26 1.18 6.02
N TYR A 225 -9.92 0.62 4.90
CA TYR A 225 -10.93 0.10 3.97
C TYR A 225 -10.47 -1.16 3.25
N LEU A 226 -11.26 -2.17 3.33
CA LEU A 226 -11.33 -3.32 2.42
C LEU A 226 -12.71 -3.94 2.58
N HIS A 227 -13.57 -3.70 1.61
CA HIS A 227 -14.99 -4.10 1.64
C HIS A 227 -15.18 -5.56 2.07
N TYR A 228 -14.41 -6.48 1.46
CA TYR A 228 -14.49 -7.91 1.78
C TYR A 228 -14.16 -8.22 3.25
N TYR A 229 -13.14 -7.57 3.84
CA TYR A 229 -12.79 -7.82 5.25
C TYR A 229 -13.81 -7.23 6.21
N ILE A 230 -14.46 -6.13 5.83
CA ILE A 230 -15.57 -5.55 6.61
C ILE A 230 -16.76 -6.51 6.57
N THR A 231 -17.18 -6.96 5.38
CA THR A 231 -18.33 -7.85 5.24
C THR A 231 -18.12 -9.19 5.95
N GLU A 232 -16.93 -9.78 5.87
CA GLU A 232 -16.60 -11.02 6.61
C GLU A 232 -16.56 -10.78 8.11
N GLY A 233 -16.01 -9.67 8.59
CA GLY A 233 -15.95 -9.33 10.01
C GLY A 233 -17.34 -9.17 10.62
N HIS A 234 -18.31 -8.66 9.87
CA HIS A 234 -19.71 -8.55 10.30
C HIS A 234 -20.49 -9.85 10.23
N LYS A 235 -20.08 -10.85 9.44
CA LYS A 235 -20.70 -12.19 9.45
C LYS A 235 -20.45 -12.94 10.74
N SER A 236 -19.29 -12.73 11.36
CA SER A 236 -18.89 -13.43 12.60
C SER A 236 -19.46 -12.79 13.87
N GLY A 237 -20.08 -11.61 13.76
CA GLY A 237 -20.55 -10.83 14.90
C GLY A 237 -21.90 -10.16 14.64
N GLN A 238 -21.96 -8.85 14.83
CA GLN A 238 -23.16 -8.07 14.55
C GLN A 238 -23.25 -7.80 13.05
N PRO A 239 -24.34 -8.20 12.36
CA PRO A 239 -24.53 -7.88 10.93
C PRO A 239 -24.46 -6.38 10.66
N LEU A 240 -24.04 -6.02 9.42
CA LEU A 240 -24.12 -4.64 8.95
C LEU A 240 -25.55 -4.10 9.08
N SER A 241 -25.69 -2.88 9.57
CA SER A 241 -26.96 -2.16 9.48
C SER A 241 -27.24 -1.77 8.01
N ALA A 242 -28.48 -1.38 7.73
CA ALA A 242 -28.85 -0.88 6.40
C ALA A 242 -28.03 0.37 6.03
N ASP A 243 -27.81 1.27 6.98
CA ASP A 243 -27.02 2.49 6.79
C ASP A 243 -25.53 2.17 6.55
N GLN A 244 -24.95 1.21 7.30
CA GLN A 244 -23.59 0.76 7.07
C GLN A 244 -23.41 0.12 5.69
N SER A 245 -24.39 -0.69 5.25
CA SER A 245 -24.36 -1.30 3.92
C SER A 245 -24.44 -0.23 2.82
N ALA A 246 -25.36 0.72 2.95
CA ALA A 246 -25.52 1.83 1.99
C ALA A 246 -24.25 2.69 1.90
N ALA A 247 -23.63 3.02 3.04
CA ALA A 247 -22.39 3.77 3.08
C ALA A 247 -21.23 3.04 2.37
N LEU A 248 -21.10 1.73 2.57
CA LEU A 248 -20.08 0.91 1.87
C LEU A 248 -20.35 0.83 0.35
N ASP A 249 -21.60 0.68 -0.06
CA ASP A 249 -22.01 0.68 -1.48
C ASP A 249 -21.69 2.04 -2.13
N LYS A 250 -21.90 3.14 -1.41
CA LYS A 250 -21.55 4.49 -1.88
C LYS A 250 -20.04 4.67 -2.03
N VAL A 251 -19.21 4.10 -1.15
CA VAL A 251 -17.75 4.09 -1.32
C VAL A 251 -17.38 3.36 -2.62
N ILE A 252 -17.93 2.15 -2.86
CA ILE A 252 -17.66 1.38 -4.09
C ILE A 252 -18.06 2.18 -5.33
N GLU A 253 -19.24 2.81 -5.32
CA GLU A 253 -19.73 3.63 -6.41
C GLU A 253 -18.72 4.75 -6.76
N ILE A 254 -18.29 5.52 -5.75
CA ILE A 254 -17.41 6.67 -5.95
C ILE A 254 -16.01 6.24 -6.41
N VAL A 255 -15.36 5.27 -5.75
CA VAL A 255 -13.99 4.84 -6.12
C VAL A 255 -13.94 4.15 -7.48
N SER A 256 -15.08 3.65 -7.98
CA SER A 256 -15.17 3.04 -9.31
C SER A 256 -15.25 4.05 -10.45
N ARG A 257 -15.49 5.32 -10.15
CA ARG A 257 -15.60 6.40 -11.17
C ARG A 257 -14.24 6.65 -11.83
N PRO A 258 -14.16 6.75 -13.16
CA PRO A 258 -12.90 6.99 -13.86
C PRO A 258 -12.19 8.31 -13.48
N ASP A 259 -12.95 9.35 -13.11
CA ASP A 259 -12.41 10.64 -12.69
C ASP A 259 -11.82 10.65 -11.28
N MET A 260 -12.13 9.63 -10.47
CA MET A 260 -11.62 9.50 -9.10
C MET A 260 -10.28 8.78 -9.04
N ARG A 261 -9.88 8.04 -10.07
CA ARG A 261 -8.71 7.15 -10.03
C ARG A 261 -7.71 7.42 -11.13
N VAL A 262 -6.45 7.18 -10.84
CA VAL A 262 -5.40 6.98 -11.85
C VAL A 262 -5.17 5.49 -12.06
N GLU A 263 -4.82 5.12 -13.30
CA GLU A 263 -4.55 3.74 -13.69
C GLU A 263 -3.27 3.67 -14.52
N PHE A 264 -2.39 2.73 -14.24
CA PHE A 264 -1.12 2.58 -14.92
C PHE A 264 -0.52 1.19 -14.79
N SER A 265 0.38 0.84 -15.73
CA SER A 265 1.26 -0.32 -15.61
C SER A 265 2.50 0.04 -14.80
N LEU A 266 2.95 -0.88 -13.95
CA LEU A 266 4.22 -0.78 -13.26
C LEU A 266 5.23 -1.68 -13.97
N GLU A 267 6.10 -1.08 -14.77
CA GLU A 267 7.07 -1.78 -15.60
C GLU A 267 8.12 -2.56 -14.77
N PRO A 268 8.72 -3.64 -15.32
CA PRO A 268 9.75 -4.40 -14.61
C PRO A 268 10.89 -3.51 -14.12
N GLY A 269 11.21 -3.62 -12.83
CA GLY A 269 12.20 -2.78 -12.14
C GLY A 269 11.67 -1.48 -11.57
N GLN A 270 10.48 -1.03 -12.00
CA GLN A 270 9.83 0.14 -11.37
C GLN A 270 9.28 -0.20 -9.99
N MET A 271 9.28 0.80 -9.13
CA MET A 271 8.73 0.69 -7.79
C MET A 271 7.66 1.75 -7.57
N MET A 272 6.56 1.36 -6.97
CA MET A 272 5.53 2.28 -6.47
C MET A 272 5.62 2.33 -4.94
N PHE A 273 5.51 3.52 -4.36
CA PHE A 273 5.26 3.70 -2.94
C PHE A 273 4.01 4.55 -2.75
N THR A 274 3.18 4.18 -1.78
CA THR A 274 1.94 4.89 -1.43
C THR A 274 1.89 5.16 0.07
N ASN A 275 1.34 6.30 0.47
CA ASN A 275 0.93 6.55 1.85
C ASN A 275 -0.34 5.73 2.13
N ASN A 276 -0.23 4.73 2.98
CA ASN A 276 -1.30 3.76 3.20
C ASN A 276 -2.43 4.29 4.10
N HIS A 277 -2.23 5.42 4.79
CA HIS A 277 -3.27 6.02 5.61
C HIS A 277 -4.40 6.65 4.78
N TRP A 278 -4.08 7.13 3.59
CA TRP A 278 -5.08 7.81 2.76
C TRP A 278 -5.00 7.54 1.26
N MET A 279 -4.21 6.54 0.84
CA MET A 279 -4.22 6.06 -0.54
C MET A 279 -4.89 4.70 -0.62
N LEU A 280 -6.06 4.64 -1.24
CA LEU A 280 -6.65 3.38 -1.63
C LEU A 280 -5.99 2.90 -2.92
N HIS A 281 -5.64 1.64 -2.96
CA HIS A 281 -5.07 1.03 -4.16
C HIS A 281 -5.84 -0.23 -4.57
N ASN A 282 -5.80 -0.51 -5.86
CA ASN A 282 -6.41 -1.69 -6.47
C ASN A 282 -5.47 -2.24 -7.54
N ARG A 283 -5.66 -3.51 -7.87
CA ARG A 283 -5.09 -4.16 -9.03
C ARG A 283 -6.21 -4.79 -9.85
N THR A 284 -6.27 -4.44 -11.14
CA THR A 284 -7.23 -5.05 -12.05
C THR A 284 -6.96 -6.55 -12.20
N GLU A 285 -7.98 -7.32 -12.56
CA GLU A 285 -7.82 -8.71 -12.98
C GLU A 285 -6.76 -8.84 -14.09
N PHE A 286 -6.09 -9.99 -14.17
CA PHE A 286 -5.03 -10.21 -15.15
C PHE A 286 -4.95 -11.65 -15.65
N GLU A 287 -4.40 -11.77 -16.85
CA GLU A 287 -4.00 -13.06 -17.42
C GLU A 287 -2.48 -13.18 -17.38
N ASP A 288 -2.00 -14.29 -16.83
CA ASP A 288 -0.59 -14.53 -16.65
C ASP A 288 0.05 -15.26 -17.83
N HIS A 289 1.38 -15.20 -17.91
CA HIS A 289 2.14 -15.93 -18.89
C HIS A 289 2.01 -17.46 -18.64
N PRO A 290 1.88 -18.29 -19.69
CA PRO A 290 1.82 -19.75 -19.53
C PRO A 290 3.09 -20.33 -18.88
N ASP A 291 4.26 -19.74 -19.16
CA ASP A 291 5.53 -20.09 -18.52
C ASP A 291 5.58 -19.53 -17.09
N PRO A 292 5.65 -20.38 -16.05
CA PRO A 292 5.65 -19.94 -14.64
C PRO A 292 6.76 -18.96 -14.28
N GLU A 293 7.93 -19.05 -14.94
CA GLU A 293 9.06 -18.15 -14.67
C GLU A 293 8.86 -16.73 -15.19
N LYS A 294 7.89 -16.54 -16.10
CA LYS A 294 7.55 -15.24 -16.70
C LYS A 294 6.27 -14.65 -16.13
N ARG A 295 5.60 -15.36 -15.21
CA ARG A 295 4.35 -14.90 -14.59
C ARG A 295 4.56 -13.63 -13.82
N ARG A 296 3.50 -12.83 -13.71
CA ARG A 296 3.46 -11.61 -12.92
C ARG A 296 4.00 -11.87 -11.51
N ARG A 297 5.01 -11.09 -11.13
CA ARG A 297 5.68 -11.24 -9.84
C ARG A 297 6.09 -9.88 -9.33
N TYR A 298 5.56 -9.50 -8.17
CA TYR A 298 5.90 -8.27 -7.47
C TYR A 298 6.46 -8.61 -6.09
N ILE A 299 7.23 -7.69 -5.53
CA ILE A 299 7.69 -7.77 -4.14
C ILE A 299 7.08 -6.60 -3.39
N ARG A 300 6.33 -6.90 -2.33
CA ARG A 300 5.74 -5.90 -1.44
C ARG A 300 6.62 -5.68 -0.21
N LEU A 301 6.65 -4.42 0.23
CA LEU A 301 7.32 -3.97 1.44
C LEU A 301 6.38 -3.06 2.22
N TRP A 302 6.26 -3.28 3.52
CA TRP A 302 5.56 -2.40 4.44
C TRP A 302 6.55 -1.63 5.28
N LEU A 303 6.30 -0.34 5.49
CA LEU A 303 7.19 0.57 6.19
C LEU A 303 6.42 1.36 7.26
N GLU A 304 7.07 1.58 8.39
CA GLU A 304 6.68 2.58 9.39
C GLU A 304 7.46 3.89 9.19
N ARG A 305 6.85 5.02 9.55
CA ARG A 305 7.47 6.35 9.48
C ARG A 305 8.55 6.48 10.56
N GLY A 306 9.77 6.80 10.17
CA GLY A 306 10.77 7.36 11.07
C GLY A 306 11.36 6.46 12.15
N GLY A 307 11.22 5.13 12.06
CA GLY A 307 11.82 4.20 13.00
C GLY A 307 13.36 4.18 12.95
N ASN A 308 14.02 3.96 14.10
CA ASN A 308 15.41 3.52 14.12
C ASN A 308 15.41 2.04 13.71
N CYS A 309 16.02 1.69 12.56
CA CYS A 309 16.21 0.30 12.18
C CYS A 309 17.05 -0.40 13.26
N PRO A 310 16.55 -1.45 13.96
CA PRO A 310 17.37 -2.13 14.94
C PRO A 310 18.55 -2.81 14.23
N PRO A 311 19.77 -2.81 14.83
CA PRO A 311 20.97 -3.42 14.25
C PRO A 311 20.84 -4.91 13.90
N SER A 312 19.82 -5.59 14.46
CA SER A 312 19.60 -7.03 14.28
C SER A 312 18.96 -7.43 12.94
N LEU A 313 18.38 -6.50 12.16
CA LEU A 313 17.72 -6.82 10.89
C LEU A 313 18.69 -7.23 9.77
N GLY A 314 19.95 -6.80 9.82
CA GLY A 314 20.99 -7.28 8.91
C GLY A 314 21.27 -8.79 9.03
N ARG A 315 20.97 -9.41 10.18
CA ARG A 315 21.16 -10.86 10.39
C ARG A 315 19.93 -11.70 10.03
N ARG A 316 18.71 -11.14 9.98
CA ARG A 316 17.49 -11.88 9.59
C ARG A 316 17.34 -12.03 8.08
N TRP A 317 18.08 -11.27 7.31
CA TRP A 317 18.10 -11.39 5.85
C TRP A 317 18.87 -12.62 5.32
N ALA A 318 19.80 -13.19 6.10
CA ALA A 318 20.59 -14.36 5.69
C ALA A 318 19.71 -15.62 5.67
N GLY A 319 19.02 -15.84 4.57
CA GLY A 319 18.57 -17.14 4.09
C GLY A 319 17.53 -17.87 4.95
N ARG A 320 16.25 -17.62 4.69
CA ARG A 320 15.21 -18.65 4.79
C ARG A 320 14.26 -18.55 3.60
#